data_9000b7032fe1ee8bea5a184362f0a1bb
#
_entry.id   9000b7032fe1ee8bea5a184362f0a1bb
#
_cell.length_a   1.000
_cell.length_b   1.000
_cell.length_c   1.000
_cell.angle_alpha   90.00
_cell.angle_beta   90.00
_cell.angle_gamma   90.00
#
_symmetry.space_group_name_H-M   'P 1'
#
loop_
_entity.id
_entity.type
_entity.pdbx_description
1 polymer ?
#
loop_
_entity_poly.entity_id
_entity_poly.type
_entity_poly.pdbx_seq_one_letter_code
_entity_poly.pdbx_strand_id
1 'polypeptide(L)'
;MTFPSGTMPRMAEADRIAEFKEVAELMPDDPVVRFGLAGAYLDAGQPENAVDEYRETIRLKPDYSAAHRGLGRALERAGRNAEAMAAYRHGREVATRNGDLQTVKEIEVFLRRLDKAAG
;
A
#
# COMPACT_ATOMS: atom_id res chain seq x y z
N MET A 1 -8.99 32.75 -11.05
CA MET A 1 -9.81 32.26 -9.96
C MET A 1 -8.98 31.30 -9.10
N THR A 2 -8.90 31.58 -7.81
CA THR A 2 -8.08 30.77 -6.90
C THR A 2 -8.98 29.85 -6.09
N PHE A 3 -8.68 28.55 -6.07
CA PHE A 3 -9.41 27.60 -5.25
C PHE A 3 -8.80 27.55 -3.85
N PRO A 4 -9.61 27.30 -2.81
CA PRO A 4 -9.09 27.06 -1.48
C PRO A 4 -8.11 25.86 -1.52
N SER A 5 -6.95 26.00 -0.88
CA SER A 5 -5.90 25.00 -0.94
C SER A 5 -6.33 23.61 -0.41
N GLY A 6 -7.30 23.56 0.49
CA GLY A 6 -7.81 22.30 1.04
C GLY A 6 -8.78 21.54 0.12
N THR A 7 -9.26 22.15 -0.96
CA THR A 7 -10.23 21.53 -1.87
C THR A 7 -9.56 20.72 -2.97
N MET A 8 -8.45 21.25 -3.53
CA MET A 8 -7.78 20.65 -4.67
C MET A 8 -7.18 19.25 -4.39
N PRO A 9 -6.44 19.02 -3.27
CA PRO A 9 -5.91 17.69 -3.00
C PRO A 9 -6.98 16.61 -2.91
N ARG A 10 -8.13 16.92 -2.29
CA ARG A 10 -9.23 15.95 -2.15
C ARG A 10 -9.83 15.59 -3.51
N MET A 11 -10.02 16.55 -4.39
CA MET A 11 -10.54 16.32 -5.74
C MET A 11 -9.54 15.51 -6.57
N ALA A 12 -8.24 15.84 -6.46
CA ALA A 12 -7.18 15.11 -7.16
C ALA A 12 -7.10 13.65 -6.69
N GLU A 13 -7.29 13.39 -5.40
CA GLU A 13 -7.31 12.03 -4.85
C GLU A 13 -8.47 11.22 -5.40
N ALA A 14 -9.67 11.79 -5.44
CA ALA A 14 -10.84 11.15 -6.00
C ALA A 14 -10.67 10.87 -7.50
N ASP A 15 -10.07 11.80 -8.23
CA ASP A 15 -9.80 11.63 -9.66
C ASP A 15 -8.78 10.51 -9.90
N ARG A 16 -7.74 10.42 -9.07
CA ARG A 16 -6.74 9.35 -9.18
C ARG A 16 -7.36 7.97 -8.96
N ILE A 17 -8.22 7.85 -7.94
CA ILE A 17 -8.93 6.59 -7.69
C ILE A 17 -9.78 6.22 -8.90
N ALA A 18 -10.56 7.17 -9.43
CA ALA A 18 -11.43 6.93 -10.59
C ALA A 18 -10.63 6.47 -11.81
N GLU A 19 -9.50 7.12 -12.09
CA GLU A 19 -8.63 6.78 -13.21
C GLU A 19 -8.04 5.38 -13.06
N PHE A 20 -7.51 5.05 -11.88
CA PHE A 20 -6.96 3.71 -11.65
C PHE A 20 -8.02 2.62 -11.69
N LYS A 21 -9.23 2.89 -11.19
CA LYS A 21 -10.35 1.94 -11.28
C LYS A 21 -10.70 1.63 -12.73
N GLU A 22 -10.75 2.66 -13.55
CA GLU A 22 -11.06 2.53 -14.97
C GLU A 22 -10.00 1.67 -15.66
N VAL A 23 -8.72 1.93 -15.40
CA VAL A 23 -7.62 1.14 -15.96
C VAL A 23 -7.65 -0.29 -15.44
N ALA A 24 -7.97 -0.48 -14.15
CA ALA A 24 -8.06 -1.81 -13.54
C ALA A 24 -9.19 -2.64 -14.15
N GLU A 25 -10.29 -2.02 -14.56
CA GLU A 25 -11.37 -2.71 -15.27
C GLU A 25 -10.91 -3.21 -16.64
N LEU A 26 -10.03 -2.46 -17.32
CA LEU A 26 -9.48 -2.83 -18.61
C LEU A 26 -8.32 -3.82 -18.49
N MET A 27 -7.57 -3.77 -17.39
CA MET A 27 -6.38 -4.56 -17.14
C MET A 27 -6.44 -5.19 -15.74
N PRO A 28 -7.42 -6.09 -15.49
CA PRO A 28 -7.68 -6.56 -14.12
C PRO A 28 -6.56 -7.42 -13.53
N ASP A 29 -5.71 -8.01 -14.36
CA ASP A 29 -4.64 -8.90 -13.92
C ASP A 29 -3.26 -8.25 -13.99
N ASP A 30 -3.19 -6.92 -14.13
CA ASP A 30 -1.92 -6.19 -14.13
C ASP A 30 -1.56 -5.79 -12.70
N PRO A 31 -0.48 -6.37 -12.11
CA PRO A 31 -0.12 -6.06 -10.73
C PRO A 31 0.31 -4.60 -10.53
N VAL A 32 0.91 -3.96 -11.55
CA VAL A 32 1.32 -2.56 -11.44
C VAL A 32 0.10 -1.65 -11.33
N VAL A 33 -0.95 -1.94 -12.09
CA VAL A 33 -2.22 -1.18 -12.05
C VAL A 33 -2.88 -1.35 -10.68
N ARG A 34 -2.95 -2.58 -10.17
CA ARG A 34 -3.51 -2.85 -8.84
C ARG A 34 -2.73 -2.16 -7.73
N PHE A 35 -1.41 -2.20 -7.83
CA PHE A 35 -0.53 -1.48 -6.91
C PHE A 35 -0.80 0.03 -6.93
N GLY A 36 -0.97 0.61 -8.11
CA GLY A 36 -1.29 2.02 -8.26
C GLY A 36 -2.64 2.38 -7.62
N LEU A 37 -3.66 1.55 -7.84
CA LEU A 37 -4.98 1.75 -7.23
C LEU A 37 -4.89 1.67 -5.70
N ALA A 38 -4.15 0.68 -5.18
CA ALA A 38 -3.93 0.54 -3.74
C ALA A 38 -3.32 1.81 -3.14
N GLY A 39 -2.27 2.34 -3.77
CA GLY A 39 -1.62 3.58 -3.34
C GLY A 39 -2.56 4.78 -3.35
N ALA A 40 -3.40 4.88 -4.38
CA ALA A 40 -4.39 5.96 -4.49
C ALA A 40 -5.41 5.89 -3.34
N TYR A 41 -5.88 4.70 -3.01
CA TYR A 41 -6.78 4.51 -1.86
C TYR A 41 -6.10 4.88 -0.54
N LEU A 42 -4.85 4.47 -0.36
CA LEU A 42 -4.12 4.75 0.87
C LEU A 42 -3.92 6.26 1.05
N ASP A 43 -3.52 6.96 0.00
CA ASP A 43 -3.33 8.41 0.00
C ASP A 43 -4.64 9.16 0.27
N ALA A 44 -5.76 8.60 -0.17
CA ALA A 44 -7.09 9.19 0.05
C ALA A 44 -7.68 8.88 1.43
N GLY A 45 -6.94 8.17 2.29
CA GLY A 45 -7.44 7.83 3.62
C GLY A 45 -8.47 6.70 3.61
N GLN A 46 -8.38 5.80 2.63
CA GLN A 46 -9.25 4.63 2.51
C GLN A 46 -8.43 3.35 2.68
N PRO A 47 -7.92 3.07 3.90
CA PRO A 47 -6.96 1.99 4.10
C PRO A 47 -7.53 0.59 3.87
N GLU A 48 -8.80 0.35 4.16
CA GLU A 48 -9.38 -0.98 3.93
C GLU A 48 -9.47 -1.31 2.44
N ASN A 49 -9.81 -0.32 1.61
CA ASN A 49 -9.79 -0.50 0.16
C ASN A 49 -8.37 -0.74 -0.35
N ALA A 50 -7.39 -0.03 0.25
CA ALA A 50 -5.99 -0.22 -0.08
C ALA A 50 -5.52 -1.63 0.28
N VAL A 51 -5.92 -2.16 1.43
CA VAL A 51 -5.60 -3.53 1.85
C VAL A 51 -6.04 -4.54 0.78
N ASP A 52 -7.28 -4.43 0.32
CA ASP A 52 -7.83 -5.34 -0.68
C ASP A 52 -7.03 -5.29 -1.98
N GLU A 53 -6.68 -4.10 -2.44
CA GLU A 53 -5.92 -3.94 -3.69
C GLU A 53 -4.46 -4.39 -3.56
N TYR A 54 -3.82 -4.14 -2.42
CA TYR A 54 -2.46 -4.67 -2.18
C TYR A 54 -2.46 -6.19 -2.14
N ARG A 55 -3.48 -6.81 -1.53
CA ARG A 55 -3.60 -8.27 -1.52
C ARG A 55 -3.77 -8.82 -2.93
N GLU A 56 -4.57 -8.15 -3.75
CA GLU A 56 -4.73 -8.53 -5.16
C GLU A 56 -3.41 -8.40 -5.92
N THR A 57 -2.66 -7.33 -5.68
CA THR A 57 -1.32 -7.15 -6.26
C THR A 57 -0.40 -8.32 -5.92
N ILE A 58 -0.39 -8.73 -4.65
CA ILE A 58 0.45 -9.83 -4.16
C ILE A 58 -0.01 -11.16 -4.75
N ARG A 59 -1.32 -11.36 -4.90
CA ARG A 59 -1.85 -12.56 -5.55
C ARG A 59 -1.34 -12.67 -6.99
N LEU A 60 -1.33 -11.55 -7.70
CA LEU A 60 -0.88 -11.51 -9.09
C LEU A 60 0.64 -11.62 -9.20
N LYS A 61 1.36 -11.04 -8.25
CA LYS A 61 2.83 -11.02 -8.26
C LYS A 61 3.35 -11.16 -6.82
N PRO A 62 3.51 -12.41 -6.32
CA PRO A 62 3.89 -12.66 -4.92
C PRO A 62 5.24 -12.09 -4.51
N ASP A 63 6.16 -11.85 -5.45
CA ASP A 63 7.49 -11.30 -5.20
C ASP A 63 7.55 -9.77 -5.32
N TYR A 64 6.42 -9.11 -5.36
CA TYR A 64 6.35 -7.64 -5.46
C TYR A 64 6.57 -7.03 -4.06
N SER A 65 7.84 -6.80 -3.70
CA SER A 65 8.21 -6.39 -2.34
C SER A 65 7.56 -5.07 -1.91
N ALA A 66 7.43 -4.09 -2.80
CA ALA A 66 6.77 -2.82 -2.49
C ALA A 66 5.29 -3.01 -2.14
N ALA A 67 4.63 -4.03 -2.70
CA ALA A 67 3.23 -4.31 -2.38
C ALA A 67 3.08 -4.87 -0.96
N HIS A 68 4.02 -5.69 -0.51
CA HIS A 68 4.04 -6.17 0.88
C HIS A 68 4.24 -5.03 1.87
N ARG A 69 5.14 -4.10 1.56
CA ARG A 69 5.33 -2.89 2.37
C ARG A 69 4.05 -2.06 2.40
N GLY A 70 3.44 -1.87 1.24
CA GLY A 70 2.17 -1.14 1.12
C GLY A 70 1.05 -1.77 1.92
N LEU A 71 0.94 -3.11 1.86
CA LEU A 71 -0.05 -3.85 2.65
C LEU A 71 0.14 -3.61 4.15
N GLY A 72 1.38 -3.69 4.62
CA GLY A 72 1.68 -3.42 6.02
C GLY A 72 1.24 -2.02 6.44
N ARG A 73 1.56 -1.02 5.62
CA ARG A 73 1.17 0.37 5.91
C ARG A 73 -0.34 0.56 5.91
N ALA A 74 -1.03 -0.04 4.96
CA ALA A 74 -2.50 0.04 4.88
C ALA A 74 -3.14 -0.62 6.11
N LEU A 75 -2.63 -1.77 6.53
CA LEU A 75 -3.10 -2.46 7.73
C LEU A 75 -2.88 -1.64 9.00
N GLU A 76 -1.72 -0.98 9.13
CA GLU A 76 -1.47 -0.05 10.24
C GLU A 76 -2.53 1.05 10.27
N ARG A 77 -2.78 1.68 9.14
CA ARG A 77 -3.75 2.78 9.06
C ARG A 77 -5.17 2.33 9.31
N ALA A 78 -5.45 1.06 9.03
CA ALA A 78 -6.74 0.45 9.35
C ALA A 78 -6.84 0.02 10.82
N GLY A 79 -5.79 0.21 11.62
CA GLY A 79 -5.76 -0.19 13.02
C GLY A 79 -5.54 -1.67 13.24
N ARG A 80 -5.09 -2.40 12.22
CA ARG A 80 -4.90 -3.85 12.23
C ARG A 80 -3.41 -4.16 12.41
N ASN A 81 -2.86 -3.79 13.58
CA ASN A 81 -1.42 -3.80 13.81
C ASN A 81 -0.78 -5.19 13.82
N ALA A 82 -1.46 -6.20 14.36
CA ALA A 82 -0.93 -7.57 14.36
C ALA A 82 -0.77 -8.10 12.93
N GLU A 83 -1.77 -7.85 12.09
CA GLU A 83 -1.73 -8.23 10.68
C GLU A 83 -0.66 -7.42 9.92
N ALA A 84 -0.51 -6.14 10.27
CA ALA A 84 0.53 -5.30 9.67
C ALA A 84 1.93 -5.85 9.95
N MET A 85 2.18 -6.27 11.18
CA MET A 85 3.46 -6.87 11.56
C MET A 85 3.74 -8.14 10.77
N ALA A 86 2.73 -9.00 10.61
CA ALA A 86 2.85 -10.22 9.81
C ALA A 86 3.16 -9.89 8.34
N ALA A 87 2.46 -8.92 7.76
CA ALA A 87 2.69 -8.47 6.39
C ALA A 87 4.12 -7.92 6.21
N TYR A 88 4.58 -7.11 7.15
CA TYR A 88 5.94 -6.58 7.11
C TYR A 88 7.00 -7.68 7.21
N ARG A 89 6.84 -8.64 8.12
CA ARG A 89 7.79 -9.73 8.26
C ARG A 89 7.90 -10.54 6.96
N HIS A 90 6.77 -10.86 6.37
CA HIS A 90 6.73 -11.56 5.09
C HIS A 90 7.36 -10.72 3.98
N GLY A 91 7.03 -9.44 3.94
CA GLY A 91 7.60 -8.51 2.97
C GLY A 91 9.11 -8.36 3.11
N ARG A 92 9.64 -8.40 4.33
CA ARG A 92 11.10 -8.37 4.57
C ARG A 92 11.77 -9.59 3.95
N GLU A 93 11.18 -10.76 4.10
CA GLU A 93 11.69 -11.98 3.48
C GLU A 93 11.69 -11.88 1.95
N VAL A 94 10.60 -11.41 1.37
CA VAL A 94 10.48 -11.23 -0.08
C VAL A 94 11.51 -10.22 -0.59
N ALA A 95 11.60 -9.07 0.08
CA ALA A 95 12.55 -8.01 -0.31
C ALA A 95 14.00 -8.47 -0.21
N THR A 96 14.32 -9.25 0.82
CA THR A 96 15.66 -9.81 1.00
C THR A 96 16.00 -10.75 -0.15
N ARG A 97 15.10 -11.64 -0.52
CA ARG A 97 15.31 -12.56 -1.65
C ARG A 97 15.50 -11.82 -2.96
N ASN A 98 14.78 -10.69 -3.12
CA ASN A 98 14.88 -9.87 -4.34
C ASN A 98 16.12 -8.98 -4.37
N GLY A 99 16.85 -8.87 -3.26
CA GLY A 99 17.94 -7.90 -3.15
C GLY A 99 17.46 -6.46 -3.04
N ASP A 100 16.18 -6.24 -2.69
CA ASP A 100 15.59 -4.91 -2.53
C ASP A 100 15.89 -4.37 -1.13
N LEU A 101 17.13 -3.92 -0.94
CA LEU A 101 17.62 -3.45 0.37
C LEU A 101 16.90 -2.19 0.86
N GLN A 102 16.43 -1.35 -0.05
CA GLN A 102 15.65 -0.15 0.30
C GLN A 102 14.37 -0.55 1.04
N THR A 103 13.61 -1.49 0.48
CA THR A 103 12.37 -1.97 1.08
C THR A 103 12.64 -2.72 2.39
N VAL A 104 13.73 -3.50 2.47
CA VAL A 104 14.13 -4.16 3.72
C VAL A 104 14.32 -3.13 4.83
N LYS A 105 15.07 -2.07 4.56
CA LYS A 105 15.37 -1.03 5.56
C LYS A 105 14.09 -0.31 6.01
N GLU A 106 13.22 0.02 5.08
CA GLU A 106 11.96 0.69 5.38
C GLU A 106 11.07 -0.18 6.27
N ILE A 107 10.95 -1.46 5.92
CA ILE A 107 10.16 -2.43 6.69
C ILE A 107 10.73 -2.59 8.10
N GLU A 108 12.05 -2.68 8.23
CA GLU A 108 12.69 -2.82 9.55
C GLU A 108 12.40 -1.62 10.47
N VAL A 109 12.35 -0.42 9.91
CA VAL A 109 11.96 0.78 10.65
C VAL A 109 10.51 0.66 11.14
N PHE A 110 9.61 0.24 10.28
CA PHE A 110 8.20 0.07 10.64
C PHE A 110 8.01 -0.99 11.71
N LEU A 111 8.70 -2.12 11.58
CA LEU A 111 8.63 -3.21 12.58
C LEU A 111 9.14 -2.76 13.94
N ARG A 112 10.26 -2.04 13.99
CA ARG A 112 10.79 -1.53 15.27
C ARG A 112 9.80 -0.59 15.93
N ARG A 113 9.18 0.29 15.15
CA ARG A 113 8.19 1.23 15.67
C ARG A 113 6.97 0.51 16.23
N LEU A 114 6.48 -0.51 15.53
CA LEU A 114 5.33 -1.29 15.99
C LEU A 114 5.64 -2.13 17.22
N ASP A 115 6.82 -2.76 17.28
CA ASP A 115 7.27 -3.52 18.44
C ASP A 115 7.35 -2.61 19.67
N LYS A 116 7.90 -1.41 19.50
CA LYS A 116 8.03 -0.44 20.57
C LYS A 116 6.67 0.03 21.07
N ALA A 117 5.72 0.26 20.18
CA ALA A 117 4.37 0.68 20.53
C ALA A 117 3.60 -0.42 21.25
N ALA A 118 3.85 -1.69 20.92
CA ALA A 118 3.20 -2.84 21.53
C ALA A 118 3.79 -3.18 22.91
N GLY A 119 5.07 -2.83 23.12
CA GLY A 119 5.76 -3.04 24.39
C GLY A 119 5.48 -1.91 25.34
#